data_9772d53fbbf84a1f2ca9d09d78099769
#
_entry.id   9772d53fbbf84a1f2ca9d09d78099769
#
_cell.length_a   1.000
_cell.length_b   1.000
_cell.length_c   1.000
_cell.angle_alpha   90.00
_cell.angle_beta   90.00
_cell.angle_gamma   90.00
#
_symmetry.space_group_name_H-M   'P 1'
#
loop_
_entity.id
_entity.type
_entity.pdbx_description
1 polymer ?
#
loop_
_entity_poly.entity_id
_entity_poly.type
_entity_poly.pdbx_seq_one_letter_code
_entity_poly.pdbx_strand_id
1 'polypeptide(L)'
;MVEGPAPRPVPRTELETIMSGLSSSTSIGKPRDNHYYFTLTTFEVEDIMFRVPRLPFEAESQIFRDMFALPTDVPADGNSDEMPLVLHGVSAKDFRAFLKVLFDPAHAPQIEPTQDEWTSVMRLAHMWCCDRLFALAISKLDMLIADPVAKIVLAKTFGIKDWLLPAYFELATRKESFTLEEANKLGIECLVRLAEVRESRYRRLLGNQEEILSRSLSYRSYEYEEVEEVNPARMKDVGFLDADVRSAIAQAFNLG
;
A
#
# COMPACT_ATOMS: atom_id res chain seq x y z
N MET A 1 -55.73 -76.76 -17.05
CA MET A 1 -54.64 -75.95 -17.49
C MET A 1 -55.16 -74.98 -18.53
N VAL A 2 -55.29 -73.70 -18.16
CA VAL A 2 -55.77 -72.67 -19.10
C VAL A 2 -54.57 -71.76 -19.34
N GLU A 3 -53.98 -71.85 -20.54
CA GLU A 3 -52.97 -70.94 -21.00
C GLU A 3 -53.61 -69.56 -21.27
N GLY A 4 -53.06 -68.54 -20.56
CA GLY A 4 -53.39 -67.13 -20.79
C GLY A 4 -52.73 -66.60 -22.08
N PRO A 5 -53.38 -65.64 -22.74
CA PRO A 5 -52.87 -65.13 -24.01
C PRO A 5 -51.58 -64.39 -23.89
N ALA A 6 -50.64 -64.58 -24.82
CA ALA A 6 -49.33 -63.94 -24.91
C ALA A 6 -49.47 -62.41 -25.03
N PRO A 7 -48.57 -61.66 -24.43
CA PRO A 7 -48.58 -60.20 -24.50
C PRO A 7 -48.33 -59.75 -25.98
N ARG A 8 -49.13 -58.78 -26.44
CA ARG A 8 -48.99 -58.20 -27.76
C ARG A 8 -47.68 -57.35 -27.83
N PRO A 9 -46.97 -57.40 -28.98
CA PRO A 9 -45.78 -56.54 -29.15
C PRO A 9 -46.23 -55.10 -29.25
N VAL A 10 -45.53 -54.26 -28.50
CA VAL A 10 -45.67 -52.78 -28.47
C VAL A 10 -45.23 -52.20 -29.83
N PRO A 11 -46.01 -51.35 -30.48
CA PRO A 11 -45.64 -50.78 -31.78
C PRO A 11 -44.36 -49.95 -31.64
N ARG A 12 -43.49 -50.08 -32.65
CA ARG A 12 -42.17 -49.41 -32.68
C ARG A 12 -42.24 -47.88 -32.57
N THR A 13 -43.36 -47.29 -32.96
CA THR A 13 -43.67 -45.86 -32.86
C THR A 13 -43.85 -45.37 -31.44
N GLU A 14 -44.35 -46.20 -30.50
CA GLU A 14 -44.45 -45.80 -29.07
C GLU A 14 -43.11 -45.81 -28.39
N LEU A 15 -42.19 -46.71 -28.72
CA LEU A 15 -40.84 -46.74 -28.23
C LEU A 15 -40.00 -45.53 -28.71
N GLU A 16 -40.18 -45.09 -29.94
CA GLU A 16 -39.51 -43.90 -30.48
C GLU A 16 -40.05 -42.62 -29.87
N THR A 17 -41.33 -42.54 -29.53
CA THR A 17 -41.91 -41.39 -28.81
C THR A 17 -41.42 -41.32 -27.38
N ILE A 18 -41.23 -42.42 -26.67
CA ILE A 18 -40.68 -42.48 -25.31
C ILE A 18 -39.17 -42.14 -25.33
N MET A 19 -38.43 -42.61 -26.34
CA MET A 19 -36.99 -42.31 -26.49
C MET A 19 -36.73 -40.87 -26.92
N SER A 20 -37.59 -40.24 -27.71
CA SER A 20 -37.47 -38.81 -28.07
C SER A 20 -37.82 -37.86 -26.91
N GLY A 21 -38.65 -38.32 -25.97
CA GLY A 21 -38.94 -37.56 -24.74
C GLY A 21 -37.84 -37.59 -23.68
N LEU A 22 -36.87 -38.51 -23.80
CA LEU A 22 -35.74 -38.66 -22.85
C LEU A 22 -34.48 -37.91 -23.28
N SER A 23 -34.46 -37.27 -24.46
CA SER A 23 -33.24 -36.63 -25.01
C SER A 23 -33.16 -35.11 -24.80
N SER A 24 -33.99 -34.52 -23.96
CA SER A 24 -33.89 -33.09 -23.62
C SER A 24 -34.14 -32.85 -22.14
N SER A 25 -33.41 -33.54 -21.28
CA SER A 25 -33.14 -32.98 -19.94
C SER A 25 -32.06 -31.90 -20.09
N THR A 26 -32.41 -30.79 -20.72
CA THR A 26 -31.73 -29.51 -20.45
C THR A 26 -31.89 -29.31 -18.96
N SER A 27 -30.82 -29.53 -18.23
CA SER A 27 -30.72 -29.14 -16.82
C SER A 27 -30.99 -27.64 -16.77
N ILE A 28 -32.25 -27.25 -16.60
CA ILE A 28 -32.65 -25.88 -16.29
C ILE A 28 -32.14 -25.69 -14.88
N GLY A 29 -30.85 -25.27 -14.78
CA GLY A 29 -30.25 -24.85 -13.51
C GLY A 29 -31.15 -23.79 -12.92
N LYS A 30 -31.41 -23.89 -11.63
CA LYS A 30 -32.13 -22.84 -10.92
C LYS A 30 -31.51 -21.47 -11.22
N PRO A 31 -32.33 -20.41 -11.42
CA PRO A 31 -31.79 -19.08 -11.69
C PRO A 31 -30.87 -18.68 -10.56
N ARG A 32 -29.71 -18.13 -10.92
CA ARG A 32 -28.71 -17.64 -9.98
C ARG A 32 -29.06 -16.20 -9.61
N ASP A 33 -28.89 -15.83 -8.35
CA ASP A 33 -29.06 -14.43 -7.93
C ASP A 33 -27.96 -13.57 -8.55
N ASN A 34 -28.32 -12.41 -9.08
CA ASN A 34 -27.39 -11.53 -9.79
C ASN A 34 -26.41 -10.81 -8.87
N HIS A 35 -26.69 -10.70 -7.56
CA HIS A 35 -25.91 -9.94 -6.60
C HIS A 35 -25.16 -10.83 -5.60
N TYR A 36 -25.74 -11.98 -5.25
CA TYR A 36 -25.23 -12.85 -4.18
C TYR A 36 -24.79 -14.24 -4.64
N TYR A 37 -24.64 -14.43 -5.95
CA TYR A 37 -24.02 -15.62 -6.50
C TYR A 37 -22.58 -15.34 -6.93
N PHE A 38 -21.64 -15.46 -5.97
CA PHE A 38 -20.23 -15.11 -6.19
C PHE A 38 -19.49 -16.15 -7.02
N THR A 39 -18.70 -15.65 -7.97
CA THR A 39 -17.64 -16.45 -8.61
C THR A 39 -16.44 -16.44 -7.68
N LEU A 40 -15.92 -17.61 -7.35
CA LEU A 40 -14.74 -17.79 -6.54
C LEU A 40 -13.50 -17.96 -7.41
N THR A 41 -12.36 -17.54 -6.91
CA THR A 41 -11.05 -17.81 -7.48
C THR A 41 -10.18 -18.48 -6.42
N THR A 42 -9.42 -19.50 -6.83
CA THR A 42 -8.46 -20.21 -6.01
C THR A 42 -7.06 -19.72 -6.35
N PHE A 43 -6.37 -19.18 -5.36
CA PHE A 43 -4.96 -18.78 -5.44
C PHE A 43 -4.10 -19.79 -4.69
N GLU A 44 -2.90 -20.05 -5.21
CA GLU A 44 -1.84 -20.74 -4.51
C GLU A 44 -0.70 -19.76 -4.19
N VAL A 45 -0.36 -19.65 -2.90
CA VAL A 45 0.68 -18.74 -2.40
C VAL A 45 1.53 -19.50 -1.38
N GLU A 46 2.79 -19.75 -1.69
CA GLU A 46 3.71 -20.54 -0.83
C GLU A 46 3.08 -21.88 -0.35
N ASP A 47 2.58 -22.69 -1.29
CA ASP A 47 1.92 -23.98 -1.02
C ASP A 47 0.64 -23.89 -0.15
N ILE A 48 0.06 -22.69 -0.02
CA ILE A 48 -1.19 -22.46 0.71
C ILE A 48 -2.28 -22.04 -0.28
N MET A 49 -3.41 -22.75 -0.22
CA MET A 49 -4.58 -22.46 -1.06
C MET A 49 -5.48 -21.43 -0.41
N PHE A 50 -5.87 -20.43 -1.20
CA PHE A 50 -6.84 -19.39 -0.81
C PHE A 50 -7.99 -19.39 -1.81
N ARG A 51 -9.21 -19.61 -1.33
CA ARG A 51 -10.40 -19.57 -2.17
C ARG A 51 -11.31 -18.44 -1.77
N VAL A 52 -11.39 -17.44 -2.63
CA VAL A 52 -11.98 -16.14 -2.30
C VAL A 52 -12.88 -15.62 -3.42
N PRO A 53 -13.86 -14.74 -3.13
CA PRO A 53 -14.65 -14.06 -4.15
C PRO A 53 -13.77 -13.26 -5.11
N ARG A 54 -14.03 -13.40 -6.40
CA ARG A 54 -13.28 -12.76 -7.49
C ARG A 54 -13.60 -11.27 -7.62
N LEU A 55 -14.86 -10.88 -7.40
CA LEU A 55 -15.36 -9.52 -7.63
C LEU A 55 -14.54 -8.41 -6.96
N PRO A 56 -14.10 -8.52 -5.68
CA PRO A 56 -13.27 -7.48 -5.07
C PRO A 56 -11.93 -7.24 -5.78
N PHE A 57 -11.29 -8.28 -6.30
CA PHE A 57 -10.07 -8.15 -7.09
C PHE A 57 -10.33 -7.42 -8.40
N GLU A 58 -11.41 -7.75 -9.10
CA GLU A 58 -11.81 -7.08 -10.35
C GLU A 58 -12.20 -5.61 -10.10
N ALA A 59 -12.82 -5.31 -8.96
CA ALA A 59 -13.20 -3.96 -8.60
C ALA A 59 -11.98 -3.06 -8.32
N GLU A 60 -10.95 -3.60 -7.66
CA GLU A 60 -9.79 -2.84 -7.21
C GLU A 60 -8.65 -2.80 -8.25
N SER A 61 -8.52 -3.81 -9.13
CA SER A 61 -7.37 -3.97 -10.02
C SER A 61 -7.77 -4.17 -11.46
N GLN A 62 -7.22 -3.30 -12.33
CA GLN A 62 -7.35 -3.49 -13.77
C GLN A 62 -6.62 -4.76 -14.23
N ILE A 63 -5.47 -5.10 -13.63
CA ILE A 63 -4.71 -6.30 -13.95
C ILE A 63 -5.56 -7.55 -13.75
N PHE A 64 -6.23 -7.67 -12.61
CA PHE A 64 -7.12 -8.81 -12.35
C PHE A 64 -8.34 -8.82 -13.27
N ARG A 65 -8.94 -7.66 -13.60
CA ARG A 65 -10.02 -7.58 -14.58
C ARG A 65 -9.60 -8.13 -15.93
N ASP A 66 -8.48 -7.66 -16.45
CA ASP A 66 -7.97 -8.06 -17.75
C ASP A 66 -7.60 -9.54 -17.77
N MET A 67 -6.91 -10.00 -16.73
CA MET A 67 -6.53 -11.40 -16.57
C MET A 67 -7.76 -12.33 -16.57
N PHE A 68 -8.78 -11.97 -15.83
CA PHE A 68 -9.99 -12.78 -15.74
C PHE A 68 -10.92 -12.67 -16.96
N ALA A 69 -10.76 -11.64 -17.78
CA ALA A 69 -11.52 -11.45 -19.01
C ALA A 69 -10.92 -12.19 -20.22
N LEU A 70 -9.69 -12.71 -20.10
CA LEU A 70 -9.04 -13.43 -21.19
C LEU A 70 -9.87 -14.67 -21.57
N PRO A 71 -10.24 -14.83 -22.86
CA PRO A 71 -10.87 -16.05 -23.34
C PRO A 71 -9.86 -17.19 -23.23
N THR A 72 -10.22 -18.24 -22.49
CA THR A 72 -9.39 -19.43 -22.35
C THR A 72 -10.13 -20.61 -22.97
N ASP A 73 -9.50 -21.27 -23.94
CA ASP A 73 -9.97 -22.53 -24.53
C ASP A 73 -9.78 -23.73 -23.57
N VAL A 74 -9.10 -23.50 -22.45
CA VAL A 74 -8.81 -24.44 -21.37
C VAL A 74 -9.49 -23.92 -20.09
N PRO A 75 -9.89 -24.78 -19.13
CA PRO A 75 -10.37 -24.31 -17.83
C PRO A 75 -9.41 -23.28 -17.27
N ALA A 76 -9.91 -22.05 -17.04
CA ALA A 76 -9.06 -20.93 -16.64
C ALA A 76 -8.44 -21.23 -15.28
N ASP A 77 -7.15 -20.87 -15.12
CA ASP A 77 -6.43 -20.94 -13.85
C ASP A 77 -7.23 -20.21 -12.76
N GLY A 78 -7.25 -20.78 -11.57
CA GLY A 78 -7.99 -20.23 -10.43
C GLY A 78 -9.46 -20.64 -10.34
N ASN A 79 -10.00 -21.45 -11.26
CA ASN A 79 -11.39 -21.91 -11.20
C ASN A 79 -11.60 -23.12 -10.28
N SER A 80 -10.55 -23.88 -9.99
CA SER A 80 -10.60 -25.04 -9.11
C SER A 80 -9.32 -25.19 -8.30
N ASP A 81 -9.35 -26.10 -7.33
CA ASP A 81 -8.18 -26.39 -6.50
C ASP A 81 -7.12 -27.20 -7.27
N GLU A 82 -7.50 -27.89 -8.35
CA GLU A 82 -6.58 -28.60 -9.23
C GLU A 82 -5.83 -27.67 -10.19
N MET A 83 -6.37 -26.48 -10.43
CA MET A 83 -5.81 -25.47 -11.32
C MET A 83 -5.84 -24.09 -10.63
N PRO A 84 -5.06 -23.91 -9.56
CA PRO A 84 -5.00 -22.63 -8.84
C PRO A 84 -4.23 -21.56 -9.63
N LEU A 85 -4.53 -20.31 -9.37
CA LEU A 85 -3.69 -19.20 -9.82
C LEU A 85 -2.49 -19.05 -8.89
N VAL A 86 -1.30 -19.41 -9.38
CA VAL A 86 -0.07 -19.37 -8.58
C VAL A 86 0.48 -17.95 -8.52
N LEU A 87 0.62 -17.38 -7.31
CA LEU A 87 1.19 -16.04 -7.10
C LEU A 87 2.66 -16.13 -6.71
N HIS A 88 3.55 -16.04 -7.70
CA HIS A 88 4.99 -16.05 -7.47
C HIS A 88 5.50 -14.75 -6.83
N GLY A 89 6.45 -14.88 -5.88
CA GLY A 89 7.10 -13.73 -5.22
C GLY A 89 6.23 -13.00 -4.20
N VAL A 90 5.09 -13.60 -3.82
CA VAL A 90 4.20 -13.13 -2.76
C VAL A 90 4.27 -14.12 -1.60
N SER A 91 4.42 -13.62 -0.36
CA SER A 91 4.32 -14.49 0.80
C SER A 91 2.86 -14.67 1.23
N ALA A 92 2.54 -15.83 1.80
CA ALA A 92 1.21 -16.11 2.33
C ALA A 92 0.83 -15.14 3.48
N LYS A 93 1.83 -14.66 4.23
CA LYS A 93 1.64 -13.63 5.26
C LYS A 93 1.18 -12.31 4.64
N ASP A 94 1.87 -11.85 3.59
CA ASP A 94 1.53 -10.59 2.92
C ASP A 94 0.18 -10.69 2.20
N PHE A 95 -0.10 -11.82 1.58
CA PHE A 95 -1.38 -12.05 0.92
C PHE A 95 -2.54 -12.04 1.92
N ARG A 96 -2.37 -12.65 3.12
CA ARG A 96 -3.39 -12.54 4.20
C ARG A 96 -3.62 -11.11 4.63
N ALA A 97 -2.55 -10.31 4.79
CA ALA A 97 -2.67 -8.90 5.14
C ALA A 97 -3.45 -8.12 4.06
N PHE A 98 -3.17 -8.39 2.78
CA PHE A 98 -3.89 -7.79 1.67
C PHE A 98 -5.36 -8.20 1.66
N LEU A 99 -5.68 -9.49 1.82
CA LEU A 99 -7.06 -9.99 1.87
C LEU A 99 -7.83 -9.41 3.05
N LYS A 100 -7.19 -9.23 4.21
CA LYS A 100 -7.79 -8.61 5.39
C LYS A 100 -8.32 -7.21 5.08
N VAL A 101 -7.60 -6.42 4.28
CA VAL A 101 -8.02 -5.07 3.89
C VAL A 101 -8.98 -5.10 2.69
N LEU A 102 -8.74 -5.97 1.71
CA LEU A 102 -9.59 -6.09 0.53
C LEU A 102 -11.02 -6.55 0.88
N PHE A 103 -11.15 -7.47 1.83
CA PHE A 103 -12.43 -8.03 2.29
C PHE A 103 -12.89 -7.43 3.60
N ASP A 104 -12.39 -6.24 3.98
CA ASP A 104 -12.73 -5.60 5.25
C ASP A 104 -14.25 -5.56 5.44
N PRO A 105 -14.82 -6.38 6.35
CA PRO A 105 -16.24 -6.33 6.62
C PRO A 105 -16.50 -5.14 7.55
N ALA A 106 -17.22 -4.16 7.08
CA ALA A 106 -17.67 -2.99 7.86
C ALA A 106 -18.37 -3.34 9.20
N HIS A 107 -18.52 -4.62 9.51
CA HIS A 107 -19.29 -5.14 10.65
C HIS A 107 -18.53 -6.13 11.54
N ALA A 108 -17.27 -6.48 11.25
CA ALA A 108 -16.45 -7.32 12.12
C ALA A 108 -15.69 -6.47 13.13
N PRO A 109 -15.48 -6.93 14.39
CA PRO A 109 -14.55 -6.27 15.30
C PRO A 109 -13.16 -6.32 14.67
N GLN A 110 -12.72 -5.19 14.16
CA GLN A 110 -11.50 -5.10 13.37
C GLN A 110 -10.30 -5.01 14.30
N ILE A 111 -9.42 -5.96 14.16
CA ILE A 111 -8.04 -5.78 14.61
C ILE A 111 -7.40 -4.94 13.51
N GLU A 112 -7.12 -3.66 13.80
CA GLU A 112 -6.41 -2.77 12.88
C GLU A 112 -5.11 -3.45 12.42
N PRO A 113 -4.81 -3.43 11.11
CA PRO A 113 -3.57 -3.98 10.61
C PRO A 113 -2.37 -3.26 11.22
N THR A 114 -1.32 -4.02 11.53
CA THR A 114 -0.05 -3.50 12.02
C THR A 114 0.69 -2.71 10.93
N GLN A 115 1.74 -1.97 11.33
CA GLN A 115 2.61 -1.27 10.37
C GLN A 115 3.18 -2.24 9.30
N ASP A 116 3.59 -3.44 9.69
CA ASP A 116 4.11 -4.46 8.77
C ASP A 116 3.03 -4.95 7.81
N GLU A 117 1.82 -5.20 8.31
CA GLU A 117 0.68 -5.60 7.47
C GLU A 117 0.31 -4.50 6.47
N TRP A 118 0.27 -3.22 6.90
CA TRP A 118 0.04 -2.10 5.99
C TRP A 118 1.14 -1.94 4.94
N THR A 119 2.41 -2.21 5.31
CA THR A 119 3.53 -2.22 4.34
C THR A 119 3.35 -3.33 3.31
N SER A 120 2.89 -4.51 3.73
CA SER A 120 2.56 -5.62 2.84
C SER A 120 1.40 -5.26 1.89
N VAL A 121 0.33 -4.64 2.43
CA VAL A 121 -0.81 -4.14 1.63
C VAL A 121 -0.34 -3.12 0.59
N MET A 122 0.48 -2.14 1.00
CA MET A 122 1.02 -1.12 0.10
C MET A 122 1.82 -1.75 -1.05
N ARG A 123 2.68 -2.72 -0.74
CA ARG A 123 3.49 -3.42 -1.73
C ARG A 123 2.65 -4.19 -2.76
N LEU A 124 1.67 -4.97 -2.29
CA LEU A 124 0.80 -5.75 -3.16
C LEU A 124 -0.18 -4.86 -3.95
N ALA A 125 -0.71 -3.82 -3.32
CA ALA A 125 -1.56 -2.85 -4.01
C ALA A 125 -0.81 -2.12 -5.14
N HIS A 126 0.45 -1.74 -4.92
CA HIS A 126 1.31 -1.18 -5.96
C HIS A 126 1.59 -2.20 -7.08
N MET A 127 1.93 -3.44 -6.71
CA MET A 127 2.22 -4.51 -7.67
C MET A 127 1.02 -4.82 -8.60
N TRP A 128 -0.19 -4.77 -8.05
CA TRP A 128 -1.42 -5.13 -8.78
C TRP A 128 -2.24 -3.92 -9.24
N CYS A 129 -1.66 -2.71 -9.19
CA CYS A 129 -2.34 -1.47 -9.60
C CYS A 129 -3.70 -1.28 -8.92
N CYS A 130 -3.77 -1.52 -7.61
CA CYS A 130 -4.94 -1.27 -6.77
C CYS A 130 -4.87 0.14 -6.18
N ASP A 131 -5.13 1.17 -6.98
CA ASP A 131 -4.85 2.57 -6.62
C ASP A 131 -5.54 3.00 -5.32
N ARG A 132 -6.78 2.58 -5.07
CA ARG A 132 -7.53 2.92 -3.87
C ARG A 132 -6.90 2.30 -2.62
N LEU A 133 -6.53 1.03 -2.68
CA LEU A 133 -5.87 0.34 -1.56
C LEU A 133 -4.45 0.88 -1.33
N PHE A 134 -3.74 1.25 -2.39
CA PHE A 134 -2.43 1.87 -2.31
C PHE A 134 -2.51 3.23 -1.60
N ALA A 135 -3.44 4.10 -1.99
CA ALA A 135 -3.65 5.40 -1.35
C ALA A 135 -4.08 5.25 0.13
N LEU A 136 -4.94 4.27 0.44
CA LEU A 136 -5.33 3.95 1.81
C LEU A 136 -4.12 3.52 2.64
N ALA A 137 -3.29 2.62 2.12
CA ALA A 137 -2.08 2.15 2.81
C ALA A 137 -1.09 3.29 3.06
N ILE A 138 -0.87 4.20 2.10
CA ILE A 138 -0.06 5.41 2.29
C ILE A 138 -0.59 6.24 3.46
N SER A 139 -1.89 6.53 3.49
CA SER A 139 -2.52 7.33 4.54
C SER A 139 -2.36 6.71 5.94
N LYS A 140 -2.52 5.37 6.05
CA LYS A 140 -2.35 4.65 7.31
C LYS A 140 -0.89 4.60 7.76
N LEU A 141 0.03 4.32 6.84
CA LEU A 141 1.47 4.26 7.12
C LEU A 141 2.05 5.63 7.47
N ASP A 142 1.52 6.72 6.92
CA ASP A 142 1.95 8.06 7.28
C ASP A 142 1.77 8.36 8.77
N MET A 143 0.71 7.83 9.37
CA MET A 143 0.43 7.95 10.81
C MET A 143 1.22 6.95 11.67
N LEU A 144 1.54 5.77 11.13
CA LEU A 144 2.15 4.67 11.89
C LEU A 144 3.67 4.71 11.90
N ILE A 145 4.30 5.19 10.82
CA ILE A 145 5.75 5.23 10.70
C ILE A 145 6.29 6.49 11.36
N ALA A 146 6.94 6.32 12.50
CA ALA A 146 7.63 7.41 13.19
C ALA A 146 9.08 7.62 12.71
N ASP A 147 9.73 6.58 12.15
CA ASP A 147 11.12 6.65 11.69
C ASP A 147 11.23 7.35 10.33
N PRO A 148 11.88 8.54 10.25
CA PRO A 148 12.05 9.26 9.00
C PRO A 148 12.90 8.49 7.97
N VAL A 149 13.83 7.63 8.41
CA VAL A 149 14.63 6.80 7.50
C VAL A 149 13.75 5.77 6.81
N ALA A 150 12.88 5.09 7.56
CA ALA A 150 11.92 4.15 6.99
C ALA A 150 10.97 4.85 6.01
N LYS A 151 10.46 6.04 6.34
CA LYS A 151 9.63 6.85 5.42
C LYS A 151 10.37 7.16 4.12
N ILE A 152 11.63 7.60 4.17
CA ILE A 152 12.42 7.91 2.96
C ILE A 152 12.63 6.66 2.10
N VAL A 153 12.96 5.53 2.71
CA VAL A 153 13.18 4.27 1.99
C VAL A 153 11.91 3.86 1.24
N LEU A 154 10.78 3.83 1.93
CA LEU A 154 9.48 3.50 1.32
C LEU A 154 9.09 4.54 0.26
N ALA A 155 9.26 5.83 0.55
CA ALA A 155 8.95 6.91 -0.39
C ALA A 155 9.73 6.79 -1.69
N LYS A 156 11.02 6.46 -1.62
CA LYS A 156 11.85 6.22 -2.81
C LYS A 156 11.44 4.95 -3.56
N THR A 157 11.11 3.88 -2.83
CA THR A 157 10.73 2.60 -3.43
C THR A 157 9.41 2.69 -4.20
N PHE A 158 8.43 3.43 -3.66
CA PHE A 158 7.08 3.50 -4.21
C PHE A 158 6.74 4.85 -4.86
N GLY A 159 7.69 5.78 -4.97
CA GLY A 159 7.49 7.08 -5.62
C GLY A 159 6.61 8.05 -4.83
N ILE A 160 6.54 7.95 -3.50
CA ILE A 160 5.70 8.78 -2.63
C ILE A 160 6.43 10.10 -2.31
N LYS A 161 6.26 11.09 -3.18
CA LYS A 161 7.00 12.37 -3.09
C LYS A 161 6.69 13.16 -1.82
N ASP A 162 5.43 13.12 -1.37
CA ASP A 162 4.95 13.93 -0.25
C ASP A 162 5.63 13.59 1.08
N TRP A 163 6.15 12.37 1.23
CA TRP A 163 6.88 11.95 2.44
C TRP A 163 8.33 12.43 2.48
N LEU A 164 8.93 12.74 1.33
CA LEU A 164 10.37 12.99 1.24
C LEU A 164 10.76 14.28 1.95
N LEU A 165 10.11 15.40 1.65
CA LEU A 165 10.48 16.69 2.21
C LEU A 165 10.36 16.73 3.75
N PRO A 166 9.24 16.30 4.37
CA PRO A 166 9.14 16.26 5.83
C PRO A 166 10.16 15.34 6.48
N ALA A 167 10.38 14.14 5.91
CA ALA A 167 11.32 13.18 6.48
C ALA A 167 12.79 13.64 6.36
N TYR A 168 13.18 14.26 5.25
CA TYR A 168 14.51 14.88 5.12
C TYR A 168 14.67 16.07 6.06
N PHE A 169 13.63 16.88 6.23
CA PHE A 169 13.66 18.00 7.16
C PHE A 169 13.91 17.55 8.59
N GLU A 170 13.24 16.49 9.05
CA GLU A 170 13.43 15.90 10.35
C GLU A 170 14.87 15.42 10.53
N LEU A 171 15.44 14.69 9.57
CA LEU A 171 16.83 14.23 9.60
C LEU A 171 17.85 15.39 9.56
N ALA A 172 17.55 16.45 8.81
CA ALA A 172 18.45 17.61 8.72
C ALA A 172 18.42 18.48 9.98
N THR A 173 17.33 18.46 10.74
CA THR A 173 17.15 19.34 11.90
C THR A 173 17.38 18.66 13.25
N ARG A 174 17.33 17.33 13.32
CA ARG A 174 17.57 16.58 14.56
C ARG A 174 19.00 16.81 15.10
N LYS A 175 19.17 16.65 16.40
CA LYS A 175 20.47 16.85 17.08
C LYS A 175 21.42 15.65 16.89
N GLU A 176 20.88 14.46 16.76
CA GLU A 176 21.61 13.21 16.69
C GLU A 176 22.40 13.11 15.38
N SER A 177 23.59 12.52 15.45
CA SER A 177 24.40 12.22 14.28
C SER A 177 23.79 11.08 13.47
N PHE A 178 24.15 10.97 12.19
CA PHE A 178 23.80 9.83 11.39
C PHE A 178 24.53 8.58 11.85
N THR A 179 23.83 7.46 11.88
CA THR A 179 24.40 6.14 12.19
C THR A 179 24.83 5.42 10.92
N LEU A 180 25.69 4.42 11.07
CA LEU A 180 26.09 3.57 9.95
C LEU A 180 24.93 2.79 9.36
N GLU A 181 23.97 2.39 10.19
CA GLU A 181 22.76 1.70 9.73
C GLU A 181 21.90 2.59 8.85
N GLU A 182 21.69 3.84 9.24
CA GLU A 182 20.99 4.85 8.43
C GLU A 182 21.74 5.12 7.11
N ALA A 183 23.07 5.19 7.17
CA ALA A 183 23.92 5.31 6.00
C ALA A 183 23.69 4.20 4.98
N ASN A 184 23.63 2.98 5.45
CA ASN A 184 23.40 1.81 4.62
C ASN A 184 21.99 1.81 4.01
N LYS A 185 20.97 2.28 4.74
CA LYS A 185 19.58 2.34 4.26
C LYS A 185 19.35 3.49 3.27
N LEU A 186 19.89 4.67 3.55
CA LEU A 186 19.68 5.88 2.75
C LEU A 186 20.60 5.98 1.53
N GLY A 187 21.79 5.38 1.62
CA GLY A 187 22.88 5.52 0.66
C GLY A 187 23.74 6.76 0.93
N ILE A 188 25.03 6.67 0.53
CA ILE A 188 26.03 7.69 0.84
C ILE A 188 25.71 9.05 0.20
N GLU A 189 25.18 9.06 -1.02
CA GLU A 189 24.80 10.28 -1.72
C GLU A 189 23.73 11.07 -0.94
N CYS A 190 22.71 10.37 -0.45
CA CYS A 190 21.67 10.99 0.37
C CYS A 190 22.23 11.60 1.66
N LEU A 191 23.15 10.89 2.31
CA LEU A 191 23.78 11.39 3.53
C LEU A 191 24.67 12.60 3.28
N VAL A 192 25.45 12.61 2.21
CA VAL A 192 26.30 13.77 1.86
C VAL A 192 25.42 15.01 1.66
N ARG A 193 24.34 14.90 0.91
CA ARG A 193 23.39 16.01 0.69
C ARG A 193 22.76 16.49 2.00
N LEU A 194 22.35 15.57 2.88
CA LEU A 194 21.80 15.90 4.19
C LEU A 194 22.85 16.57 5.10
N ALA A 195 24.11 16.10 5.06
CA ALA A 195 25.22 16.71 5.81
C ALA A 195 25.48 18.15 5.35
N GLU A 196 25.52 18.42 4.04
CA GLU A 196 25.67 19.76 3.47
C GLU A 196 24.54 20.70 3.95
N VAL A 197 23.30 20.25 3.96
CA VAL A 197 22.16 21.03 4.48
C VAL A 197 22.33 21.30 5.97
N ARG A 198 22.73 20.30 6.78
CA ARG A 198 23.01 20.47 8.22
C ARG A 198 24.13 21.46 8.49
N GLU A 199 25.25 21.35 7.78
CA GLU A 199 26.37 22.27 7.93
C GLU A 199 26.00 23.70 7.55
N SER A 200 25.23 23.88 6.46
CA SER A 200 24.74 25.19 6.05
C SER A 200 23.85 25.81 7.12
N ARG A 201 22.99 25.01 7.74
CA ARG A 201 22.16 25.42 8.88
C ARG A 201 23.01 25.84 10.09
N TYR A 202 24.01 25.05 10.46
CA TYR A 202 24.90 25.37 11.57
C TYR A 202 25.72 26.64 11.33
N ARG A 203 26.25 26.84 10.12
CA ARG A 203 26.99 28.08 9.77
C ARG A 203 26.12 29.33 9.92
N ARG A 204 24.85 29.25 9.50
CA ARG A 204 23.91 30.38 9.66
C ARG A 204 23.56 30.63 11.10
N LEU A 205 23.35 29.60 11.91
CA LEU A 205 23.12 29.74 13.36
C LEU A 205 24.28 30.38 14.06
N LEU A 206 25.54 30.00 13.76
CA LEU A 206 26.75 30.58 14.35
C LEU A 206 26.95 32.02 13.87
N GLY A 207 26.75 32.30 12.57
CA GLY A 207 26.85 33.67 12.05
C GLY A 207 25.84 34.62 12.69
N ASN A 208 24.62 34.18 12.93
CA ASN A 208 23.62 34.96 13.65
C ASN A 208 24.01 35.19 15.12
N GLN A 209 24.64 34.23 15.80
CA GLN A 209 25.15 34.42 17.17
C GLN A 209 26.30 35.42 17.23
N GLU A 210 27.24 35.38 16.28
CA GLU A 210 28.34 36.35 16.21
C GLU A 210 27.82 37.76 15.93
N GLU A 211 26.81 37.92 15.07
CA GLU A 211 26.18 39.21 14.81
C GLU A 211 25.44 39.76 16.03
N ILE A 212 24.71 38.90 16.76
CA ILE A 212 24.03 39.27 18.00
C ILE A 212 25.06 39.68 19.08
N LEU A 213 26.15 38.89 19.23
CA LEU A 213 27.21 39.17 20.16
C LEU A 213 27.95 40.48 19.81
N SER A 214 28.25 40.71 18.52
CA SER A 214 28.92 41.95 18.08
C SER A 214 28.04 43.18 18.30
N ARG A 215 26.71 43.06 18.04
CA ARG A 215 25.76 44.12 18.37
C ARG A 215 25.63 44.34 19.87
N SER A 216 25.58 43.31 20.68
CA SER A 216 25.52 43.46 22.14
C SER A 216 26.79 44.03 22.72
N LEU A 217 27.98 43.75 22.17
CA LEU A 217 29.25 44.32 22.55
C LEU A 217 29.40 45.79 22.10
N SER A 218 28.87 46.13 20.92
CA SER A 218 28.85 47.53 20.46
C SER A 218 27.88 48.41 21.31
N TYR A 219 26.78 47.83 21.80
CA TYR A 219 25.89 48.52 22.75
C TYR A 219 26.50 48.71 24.14
N ARG A 220 27.40 47.83 24.59
CA ARG A 220 28.10 47.95 25.87
C ARG A 220 29.14 49.09 25.90
N SER A 221 29.48 49.62 24.75
CA SER A 221 30.40 50.77 24.62
C SER A 221 29.72 52.13 24.88
N TYR A 222 28.40 52.15 24.91
CA TYR A 222 27.63 53.36 25.21
C TYR A 222 26.54 53.01 26.22
N GLU A 223 26.71 53.56 27.46
CA GLU A 223 25.75 53.61 28.55
C GLU A 223 25.60 52.37 29.46
N TYR A 224 25.93 52.64 30.72
CA TYR A 224 25.43 51.94 31.89
C TYR A 224 23.94 52.31 32.06
N GLU A 225 23.03 51.53 31.51
CA GLU A 225 21.63 51.48 31.94
C GLU A 225 21.07 50.07 31.84
N GLU A 226 20.29 49.71 32.84
CA GLU A 226 19.58 48.49 33.19
C GLU A 226 19.50 47.39 32.13
N VAL A 227 19.94 46.20 32.54
CA VAL A 227 19.78 44.95 31.77
C VAL A 227 18.29 44.62 31.66
N GLU A 228 17.66 45.02 30.55
CA GLU A 228 16.36 44.51 30.17
C GLU A 228 16.49 43.02 29.88
N GLU A 229 15.68 42.18 30.55
CA GLU A 229 15.56 40.76 30.31
C GLU A 229 15.41 40.49 28.82
N VAL A 230 16.19 39.56 28.29
CA VAL A 230 16.13 39.11 26.89
C VAL A 230 14.71 38.68 26.58
N ASN A 231 14.00 39.50 25.84
CA ASN A 231 12.60 39.29 25.44
C ASN A 231 12.48 38.00 24.62
N PRO A 232 11.71 36.98 25.08
CA PRO A 232 11.52 35.73 24.38
C PRO A 232 10.75 35.91 23.03
N ALA A 233 10.21 37.10 22.72
CA ALA A 233 9.58 37.38 21.43
C ALA A 233 10.57 37.43 20.24
N ARG A 234 11.88 37.42 20.46
CA ARG A 234 12.91 37.32 19.41
C ARG A 234 13.15 35.90 18.89
N MET A 235 12.44 34.91 19.43
CA MET A 235 12.41 33.55 18.87
C MET A 235 11.62 33.40 17.55
N LYS A 236 11.16 34.48 16.93
CA LYS A 236 10.52 34.45 15.62
C LYS A 236 11.44 34.08 14.45
N ASP A 237 12.75 34.05 14.66
CA ASP A 237 13.72 33.65 13.64
C ASP A 237 13.79 32.13 13.37
N VAL A 238 13.23 31.32 14.27
CA VAL A 238 13.25 29.85 14.09
C VAL A 238 12.39 29.42 12.88
N GLY A 239 11.26 30.08 12.66
CA GLY A 239 10.38 29.77 11.51
C GLY A 239 10.99 30.15 10.15
N PHE A 240 11.75 31.25 10.11
CA PHE A 240 12.49 31.65 8.91
C PHE A 240 13.63 30.68 8.59
N LEU A 241 14.34 30.22 9.62
CA LEU A 241 15.40 29.21 9.48
C LEU A 241 14.85 27.86 8.95
N ASP A 242 13.65 27.47 9.39
CA ASP A 242 12.98 26.26 8.92
C ASP A 242 12.54 26.34 7.46
N ALA A 243 12.08 27.51 7.01
CA ALA A 243 11.75 27.75 5.60
C ALA A 243 12.99 27.65 4.71
N ASP A 244 14.13 28.19 5.16
CA ASP A 244 15.42 28.10 4.48
C ASP A 244 15.93 26.67 4.39
N VAL A 245 15.80 25.88 5.48
CA VAL A 245 16.18 24.46 5.48
C VAL A 245 15.31 23.66 4.53
N ARG A 246 13.99 23.90 4.50
CA ARG A 246 13.09 23.25 3.55
C ARG A 246 13.43 23.57 2.10
N SER A 247 13.75 24.84 1.82
CA SER A 247 14.19 25.28 0.49
C SER A 247 15.51 24.61 0.08
N ALA A 248 16.48 24.55 0.98
CA ALA A 248 17.75 23.89 0.73
C ALA A 248 17.58 22.38 0.47
N ILE A 249 16.69 21.71 1.21
CA ILE A 249 16.34 20.30 0.96
C ILE A 249 15.68 20.15 -0.40
N ALA A 250 14.68 20.95 -0.72
CA ALA A 250 13.98 20.88 -2.00
C ALA A 250 14.96 21.02 -3.17
N GLN A 251 15.92 21.95 -3.07
CA GLN A 251 16.97 22.13 -4.05
C GLN A 251 17.95 20.94 -4.10
N ALA A 252 18.45 20.47 -2.95
CA ALA A 252 19.43 19.38 -2.87
C ALA A 252 18.89 18.05 -3.42
N PHE A 253 17.58 17.80 -3.27
CA PHE A 253 16.94 16.55 -3.66
C PHE A 253 16.00 16.67 -4.88
N ASN A 254 15.95 17.84 -5.55
CA ASN A 254 15.06 18.12 -6.70
C ASN A 254 13.59 17.79 -6.40
N LEU A 255 13.08 18.24 -5.26
CA LEU A 255 11.70 18.05 -4.82
C LEU A 255 10.83 19.25 -5.21
N GLY A 256 10.87 19.65 -6.44
CA GLY A 256 10.07 20.77 -6.98
C GLY A 256 8.91 20.28 -7.83
#